data_9eaf1078dee25025ae5aa8ec83c31707
#
_entry.id   9eaf1078dee25025ae5aa8ec83c31707
#
_cell.length_a   1.000
_cell.length_b   1.000
_cell.length_c   1.000
_cell.angle_alpha   90.00
_cell.angle_beta   90.00
_cell.angle_gamma   90.00
#
_symmetry.space_group_name_H-M   'P 1'
#
loop_
_entity.id
_entity.type
_entity.pdbx_description
1 polymer ?
#
loop_
_entity_poly.entity_id
_entity_poly.type
_entity_poly.pdbx_seq_one_letter_code
_entity_poly.pdbx_strand_id
1 'polypeptide(L)'
;MRESVAVVHDLVSRLAPHDELGAEHRASALAWLASTDDVFRRVKPASPPQHLVSYVVPVAADGRVLLVEHINAGRWLPPGGHVEVDEDPALTARREIHEELGLGDTGLSPSPILVTITPTLGPDRHTDVSLWYVLTSTGNEHLHPDTDEFHAVRWWTRHELTAADPNHFDPHLFRFLATFDHGRPLDAPHRRTAPDRPSNSPDE
;
A
#
# COMPACT_ATOMS: atom_id res chain seq x y z
N MET A 1 0.70 -19.74 -19.12
CA MET A 1 0.88 -18.92 -17.89
C MET A 1 2.08 -19.47 -17.13
N ARG A 2 3.09 -18.64 -16.87
CA ARG A 2 4.25 -18.98 -16.03
C ARG A 2 3.81 -19.23 -14.58
N GLU A 3 4.61 -19.95 -13.82
CA GLU A 3 4.33 -20.23 -12.40
C GLU A 3 4.22 -18.94 -11.57
N SER A 4 5.15 -17.99 -11.76
CA SER A 4 5.12 -16.68 -11.10
C SER A 4 3.85 -15.88 -11.41
N VAL A 5 3.37 -15.91 -12.66
CA VAL A 5 2.11 -15.27 -13.06
C VAL A 5 0.89 -16.01 -12.49
N ALA A 6 0.97 -17.33 -12.36
CA ALA A 6 -0.10 -18.12 -11.75
C ALA A 6 -0.26 -17.80 -10.25
N VAL A 7 0.83 -17.54 -9.54
CA VAL A 7 0.80 -17.08 -8.14
C VAL A 7 0.06 -15.75 -8.05
N VAL A 8 0.39 -14.77 -8.89
CA VAL A 8 -0.29 -13.47 -8.90
C VAL A 8 -1.77 -13.60 -9.25
N HIS A 9 -2.09 -14.43 -10.24
CA HIS A 9 -3.48 -14.71 -10.64
C HIS A 9 -4.27 -15.31 -9.47
N ASP A 10 -3.71 -16.24 -8.72
CA ASP A 10 -4.34 -16.85 -7.54
C ASP A 10 -4.56 -15.79 -6.44
N LEU A 11 -3.56 -14.94 -6.14
CA LEU A 11 -3.69 -13.83 -5.18
C LEU A 11 -4.85 -12.90 -5.56
N VAL A 12 -4.90 -12.45 -6.81
CA VAL A 12 -5.97 -11.57 -7.30
C VAL A 12 -7.34 -12.26 -7.29
N SER A 13 -7.38 -13.57 -7.60
CA SER A 13 -8.63 -14.34 -7.63
C SER A 13 -9.31 -14.45 -6.26
N ARG A 14 -8.53 -14.41 -5.18
CA ARG A 14 -9.02 -14.49 -3.79
C ARG A 14 -9.46 -13.16 -3.21
N LEU A 15 -9.20 -12.04 -3.88
CA LEU A 15 -9.67 -10.74 -3.41
C LEU A 15 -11.19 -10.66 -3.40
N ALA A 16 -11.74 -10.07 -2.35
CA ALA A 16 -13.17 -9.81 -2.19
C ALA A 16 -13.42 -8.29 -2.29
N PRO A 17 -13.67 -7.76 -3.50
CA PRO A 17 -13.95 -6.34 -3.68
C PRO A 17 -15.23 -5.94 -2.93
N HIS A 18 -15.21 -4.75 -2.31
CA HIS A 18 -16.36 -4.22 -1.57
C HIS A 18 -17.08 -3.10 -2.35
N ASP A 19 -16.52 -2.65 -3.49
CA ASP A 19 -17.09 -1.65 -4.39
C ASP A 19 -17.05 -2.10 -5.86
N GLU A 20 -17.81 -1.43 -6.71
CA GLU A 20 -17.95 -1.75 -8.14
C GLU A 20 -16.61 -1.57 -8.87
N LEU A 21 -15.87 -0.49 -8.62
CA LEU A 21 -14.57 -0.26 -9.23
C LEU A 21 -13.54 -1.32 -8.81
N GLY A 22 -13.61 -1.83 -7.59
CA GLY A 22 -12.79 -2.95 -7.12
C GLY A 22 -13.10 -4.24 -7.88
N ALA A 23 -14.38 -4.50 -8.14
CA ALA A 23 -14.80 -5.64 -8.94
C ALA A 23 -14.30 -5.51 -10.39
N GLU A 24 -14.38 -4.31 -10.98
CA GLU A 24 -13.83 -4.02 -12.31
C GLU A 24 -12.32 -4.21 -12.38
N HIS A 25 -11.56 -3.63 -11.44
CA HIS A 25 -10.10 -3.76 -11.39
C HIS A 25 -9.68 -5.22 -11.22
N ARG A 26 -10.35 -5.96 -10.33
CA ARG A 26 -10.10 -7.39 -10.16
C ARG A 26 -10.36 -8.18 -11.45
N ALA A 27 -11.50 -7.97 -12.09
CA ALA A 27 -11.85 -8.67 -13.34
C ALA A 27 -10.85 -8.35 -14.46
N SER A 28 -10.48 -7.07 -14.63
CA SER A 28 -9.53 -6.60 -15.62
C SER A 28 -8.12 -7.16 -15.37
N ALA A 29 -7.68 -7.16 -14.10
CA ALA A 29 -6.38 -7.74 -13.73
C ALA A 29 -6.33 -9.26 -14.03
N LEU A 30 -7.38 -10.01 -13.69
CA LEU A 30 -7.47 -11.44 -13.99
C LEU A 30 -7.45 -11.72 -15.51
N ALA A 31 -8.21 -10.94 -16.28
CA ALA A 31 -8.22 -11.07 -17.74
C ALA A 31 -6.84 -10.77 -18.35
N TRP A 32 -6.17 -9.73 -17.86
CA TRP A 32 -4.81 -9.37 -18.28
C TRP A 32 -3.80 -10.48 -17.92
N LEU A 33 -3.78 -10.97 -16.69
CA LEU A 33 -2.89 -12.05 -16.25
C LEU A 33 -3.12 -13.36 -17.02
N ALA A 34 -4.36 -13.62 -17.45
CA ALA A 34 -4.67 -14.78 -18.30
C ALA A 34 -4.21 -14.59 -19.75
N SER A 35 -4.03 -13.37 -20.23
CA SER A 35 -3.72 -13.04 -21.63
C SER A 35 -2.22 -12.99 -21.95
N THR A 36 -1.35 -12.79 -20.94
CA THR A 36 0.09 -12.62 -21.14
C THR A 36 0.89 -13.10 -19.95
N ASP A 37 2.13 -13.54 -20.21
CA ASP A 37 3.15 -13.78 -19.18
C ASP A 37 4.12 -12.59 -19.02
N ASP A 38 3.97 -11.53 -19.84
CA ASP A 38 4.81 -10.32 -19.81
C ASP A 38 4.20 -9.27 -18.87
N VAL A 39 4.27 -9.54 -17.57
CA VAL A 39 3.64 -8.75 -16.51
C VAL A 39 4.63 -8.05 -15.59
N PHE A 40 5.92 -8.32 -15.75
CA PHE A 40 6.99 -7.76 -14.92
C PHE A 40 7.73 -6.66 -15.69
N ARG A 41 8.08 -5.56 -15.00
CA ARG A 41 8.86 -4.49 -15.63
C ARG A 41 10.30 -4.94 -15.88
N ARG A 42 10.70 -5.00 -17.15
CA ARG A 42 12.05 -5.44 -17.59
C ARG A 42 12.96 -4.26 -17.91
N VAL A 43 12.40 -3.17 -18.42
CA VAL A 43 13.15 -1.98 -18.84
C VAL A 43 12.40 -0.74 -18.35
N LYS A 44 13.13 0.13 -17.66
CA LYS A 44 12.59 1.45 -17.26
C LYS A 44 12.41 2.34 -18.50
N PRO A 45 11.40 3.21 -18.56
CA PRO A 45 10.35 3.30 -17.54
C PRO A 45 9.16 2.36 -17.76
N ALA A 46 8.89 1.90 -18.99
CA ALA A 46 7.58 1.38 -19.35
C ALA A 46 7.63 0.16 -20.31
N SER A 47 8.48 -0.80 -20.04
CA SER A 47 8.51 -2.05 -20.85
C SER A 47 8.39 -3.29 -19.96
N PRO A 48 7.25 -4.00 -19.99
CA PRO A 48 6.03 -3.74 -20.79
C PRO A 48 5.27 -2.48 -20.31
N PRO A 49 4.37 -1.93 -21.14
CA PRO A 49 3.62 -0.72 -20.80
C PRO A 49 2.59 -0.89 -19.69
N GLN A 50 2.27 -2.12 -19.32
CA GLN A 50 1.48 -2.49 -18.16
C GLN A 50 2.23 -3.55 -17.37
N HIS A 51 2.42 -3.33 -16.06
CA HIS A 51 3.20 -4.24 -15.24
C HIS A 51 2.80 -4.19 -13.75
N LEU A 52 3.30 -5.17 -13.00
CA LEU A 52 2.97 -5.35 -11.60
C LEU A 52 3.73 -4.40 -10.68
N VAL A 53 3.03 -3.92 -9.67
CA VAL A 53 3.55 -3.12 -8.56
C VAL A 53 3.07 -3.72 -7.24
N SER A 54 3.89 -3.67 -6.19
CA SER A 54 3.50 -4.00 -4.83
C SER A 54 3.58 -2.75 -3.97
N TYR A 55 2.44 -2.34 -3.42
CA TYR A 55 2.34 -1.31 -2.39
C TYR A 55 2.25 -1.92 -1.00
N VAL A 56 2.89 -1.27 -0.04
CA VAL A 56 2.80 -1.61 1.38
C VAL A 56 2.24 -0.41 2.13
N VAL A 57 1.15 -0.60 2.86
CA VAL A 57 0.62 0.44 3.73
C VAL A 57 0.92 0.08 5.18
N PRO A 58 1.92 0.71 5.82
CA PRO A 58 2.10 0.57 7.25
C PRO A 58 0.93 1.21 7.99
N VAL A 59 0.28 0.43 8.87
CA VAL A 59 -0.86 0.86 9.67
C VAL A 59 -0.53 0.69 11.14
N ALA A 60 -0.50 1.81 11.85
CA ALA A 60 -0.25 1.83 13.29
C ALA A 60 -1.47 1.35 14.08
N ALA A 61 -1.24 0.92 15.32
CA ALA A 61 -2.28 0.44 16.22
C ALA A 61 -3.38 1.51 16.50
N ASP A 62 -3.03 2.79 16.42
CA ASP A 62 -3.95 3.92 16.56
C ASP A 62 -4.69 4.29 15.27
N GLY A 63 -4.45 3.57 14.19
CA GLY A 63 -5.11 3.73 12.89
C GLY A 63 -4.45 4.75 11.96
N ARG A 64 -3.31 5.37 12.35
CA ARG A 64 -2.50 6.17 11.42
C ARG A 64 -1.94 5.29 10.32
N VAL A 65 -1.74 5.87 9.14
CA VAL A 65 -1.07 5.23 8.00
C VAL A 65 0.18 6.00 7.62
N LEU A 66 1.22 5.29 7.21
CA LEU A 66 2.46 5.88 6.73
C LEU A 66 2.39 6.05 5.22
N LEU A 67 2.70 7.25 4.75
CA LEU A 67 2.81 7.55 3.33
C LEU A 67 4.12 8.28 3.06
N VAL A 68 4.59 8.19 1.82
CA VAL A 68 5.78 8.86 1.30
C VAL A 68 5.38 9.92 0.28
N GLU A 69 5.98 11.10 0.33
CA GLU A 69 5.83 12.13 -0.70
C GLU A 69 6.82 11.85 -1.83
N HIS A 70 6.36 11.12 -2.84
CA HIS A 70 7.20 10.63 -3.91
C HIS A 70 7.58 11.75 -4.90
N ILE A 71 8.89 11.98 -5.11
CA ILE A 71 9.45 13.08 -5.93
C ILE A 71 8.86 13.07 -7.35
N ASN A 72 8.92 11.93 -8.04
CA ASN A 72 8.50 11.84 -9.44
C ASN A 72 6.97 11.86 -9.62
N ALA A 73 6.21 11.36 -8.63
CA ALA A 73 4.75 11.36 -8.68
C ALA A 73 4.14 12.69 -8.22
N GLY A 74 4.87 13.47 -7.41
CA GLY A 74 4.37 14.71 -6.81
C GLY A 74 3.14 14.49 -5.91
N ARG A 75 3.07 13.30 -5.27
CA ARG A 75 1.92 12.86 -4.46
C ARG A 75 2.38 12.02 -3.28
N TRP A 76 1.52 11.97 -2.29
CA TRP A 76 1.62 11.02 -1.18
C TRP A 76 1.12 9.65 -1.61
N LEU A 77 2.02 8.69 -1.64
CA LEU A 77 1.78 7.31 -2.03
C LEU A 77 2.08 6.36 -0.87
N PRO A 78 1.57 5.14 -0.88
CA PRO A 78 2.16 4.07 -0.09
C PRO A 78 3.59 3.81 -0.56
N PRO A 79 4.52 3.45 0.33
CA PRO A 79 5.80 2.87 -0.08
C PRO A 79 5.59 1.61 -0.93
N GLY A 80 6.54 1.33 -1.82
CA GLY A 80 6.47 0.15 -2.69
C GLY A 80 7.02 0.40 -4.08
N GLY A 81 7.14 -0.67 -4.83
CA GLY A 81 7.79 -0.62 -6.14
C GLY A 81 7.37 -1.73 -7.08
N HIS A 82 8.08 -1.77 -8.21
CA HIS A 82 7.79 -2.71 -9.28
C HIS A 82 8.23 -4.13 -8.92
N VAL A 83 7.36 -5.08 -9.22
CA VAL A 83 7.67 -6.50 -9.07
C VAL A 83 8.71 -6.90 -10.11
N GLU A 84 9.85 -7.42 -9.65
CA GLU A 84 10.91 -7.90 -10.54
C GLU A 84 10.49 -9.17 -11.28
N VAL A 85 11.24 -9.50 -12.35
CA VAL A 85 10.94 -10.67 -13.18
C VAL A 85 10.93 -11.95 -12.33
N ASP A 86 9.78 -12.62 -12.31
CA ASP A 86 9.52 -13.85 -11.56
C ASP A 86 9.60 -13.71 -10.01
N GLU A 87 9.62 -12.48 -9.49
CA GLU A 87 9.55 -12.21 -8.06
C GLU A 87 8.10 -12.42 -7.54
N ASP A 88 7.96 -12.94 -6.32
CA ASP A 88 6.67 -12.96 -5.62
C ASP A 88 6.33 -11.55 -5.14
N PRO A 89 5.13 -11.02 -5.42
CA PRO A 89 4.74 -9.67 -5.00
C PRO A 89 4.85 -9.41 -3.49
N ALA A 90 4.71 -10.43 -2.65
CA ALA A 90 4.91 -10.28 -1.21
C ALA A 90 6.41 -10.13 -0.86
N LEU A 91 7.32 -10.72 -1.64
CA LEU A 91 8.75 -10.50 -1.50
C LEU A 91 9.14 -9.10 -1.95
N THR A 92 8.58 -8.61 -3.06
CA THR A 92 8.70 -7.20 -3.47
C THR A 92 8.27 -6.27 -2.34
N ALA A 93 7.08 -6.49 -1.78
CA ALA A 93 6.57 -5.69 -0.67
C ALA A 93 7.55 -5.63 0.53
N ARG A 94 8.20 -6.75 0.87
CA ARG A 94 9.21 -6.85 1.93
C ARG A 94 10.49 -6.09 1.58
N ARG A 95 10.96 -6.27 0.36
CA ARG A 95 12.18 -5.62 -0.15
C ARG A 95 12.02 -4.12 -0.16
N GLU A 96 10.95 -3.61 -0.78
CA GLU A 96 10.69 -2.18 -0.93
C GLU A 96 10.54 -1.47 0.43
N ILE A 97 9.75 -2.03 1.37
CA ILE A 97 9.59 -1.40 2.69
C ILE A 97 10.90 -1.33 3.47
N HIS A 98 11.79 -2.30 3.25
CA HIS A 98 13.13 -2.31 3.86
C HIS A 98 14.07 -1.32 3.17
N GLU A 99 14.13 -1.32 1.84
CA GLU A 99 15.01 -0.45 1.04
C GLU A 99 14.61 1.02 1.18
N GLU A 100 13.33 1.32 1.07
CA GLU A 100 12.81 2.68 1.08
C GLU A 100 12.76 3.33 2.46
N LEU A 101 12.48 2.55 3.51
CA LEU A 101 12.23 3.11 4.85
C LEU A 101 13.02 2.46 5.98
N GLY A 102 13.79 1.42 5.71
CA GLY A 102 14.51 0.65 6.74
C GLY A 102 13.57 -0.10 7.69
N LEU A 103 12.30 -0.28 7.33
CA LEU A 103 11.35 -1.00 8.17
C LEU A 103 11.49 -2.51 8.01
N GLY A 104 11.29 -3.23 9.12
CA GLY A 104 11.14 -4.67 9.11
C GLY A 104 9.77 -5.09 8.58
N ASP A 105 9.70 -6.32 8.07
CA ASP A 105 8.51 -6.90 7.46
C ASP A 105 7.64 -7.73 8.42
N THR A 106 8.00 -7.76 9.70
CA THR A 106 7.21 -8.45 10.74
C THR A 106 5.83 -7.83 10.85
N GLY A 107 4.81 -8.61 10.54
CA GLY A 107 3.42 -8.11 10.51
C GLY A 107 2.91 -7.72 9.12
N LEU A 108 3.69 -7.98 8.06
CA LEU A 108 3.19 -7.88 6.69
C LEU A 108 2.08 -8.93 6.46
N SER A 109 0.96 -8.49 5.88
CA SER A 109 -0.13 -9.38 5.52
C SER A 109 0.35 -10.44 4.51
N PRO A 110 -0.11 -11.70 4.64
CA PRO A 110 0.34 -12.78 3.74
C PRO A 110 -0.20 -12.62 2.31
N SER A 111 -1.23 -11.80 2.14
CA SER A 111 -1.88 -11.56 0.85
C SER A 111 -2.27 -10.09 0.73
N PRO A 112 -2.37 -9.56 -0.48
CA PRO A 112 -2.90 -8.22 -0.70
C PRO A 112 -4.38 -8.17 -0.33
N ILE A 113 -4.88 -7.00 0.03
CA ILE A 113 -6.30 -6.77 0.33
C ILE A 113 -7.02 -6.04 -0.79
N LEU A 114 -6.28 -5.46 -1.73
CA LEU A 114 -6.82 -4.70 -2.86
C LEU A 114 -5.91 -4.87 -4.08
N VAL A 115 -6.50 -4.85 -5.28
CA VAL A 115 -5.81 -4.64 -6.55
C VAL A 115 -6.34 -3.38 -7.21
N THR A 116 -5.44 -2.57 -7.78
CA THR A 116 -5.80 -1.36 -8.53
C THR A 116 -5.10 -1.33 -9.87
N ILE A 117 -5.72 -0.67 -10.85
CA ILE A 117 -5.14 -0.44 -12.17
C ILE A 117 -5.10 1.06 -12.37
N THR A 118 -3.88 1.61 -12.47
CA THR A 118 -3.66 3.06 -12.49
C THR A 118 -2.77 3.45 -13.65
N PRO A 119 -3.27 4.19 -14.65
CA PRO A 119 -2.42 4.84 -15.63
C PRO A 119 -1.56 5.92 -14.94
N THR A 120 -0.24 5.84 -15.13
CA THR A 120 0.68 6.85 -14.59
C THR A 120 0.63 8.13 -15.41
N LEU A 121 1.04 9.24 -14.78
CA LEU A 121 1.10 10.55 -15.42
C LEU A 121 2.54 10.84 -15.88
N GLY A 122 2.69 11.79 -16.84
CA GLY A 122 4.01 12.27 -17.27
C GLY A 122 4.48 11.69 -18.61
N PRO A 123 5.78 11.91 -18.96
CA PRO A 123 6.33 11.49 -20.25
C PRO A 123 6.48 9.97 -20.40
N ASP A 124 6.70 9.28 -19.27
CA ASP A 124 6.97 7.85 -19.21
C ASP A 124 5.72 7.04 -18.84
N ARG A 125 4.62 7.32 -19.55
CA ARG A 125 3.31 6.73 -19.26
C ARG A 125 3.33 5.21 -19.36
N HIS A 126 2.82 4.58 -18.32
CA HIS A 126 2.56 3.15 -18.25
C HIS A 126 1.32 2.89 -17.37
N THR A 127 0.97 1.65 -17.19
CA THR A 127 -0.15 1.27 -16.32
C THR A 127 0.37 0.37 -15.21
N ASP A 128 0.16 0.79 -13.98
CA ASP A 128 0.47 -0.01 -12.80
C ASP A 128 -0.72 -0.89 -12.44
N VAL A 129 -0.45 -2.18 -12.29
CA VAL A 129 -1.37 -3.14 -11.66
C VAL A 129 -0.83 -3.37 -10.25
N SER A 130 -1.36 -2.61 -9.30
CA SER A 130 -0.81 -2.54 -7.94
C SER A 130 -1.55 -3.48 -7.00
N LEU A 131 -0.77 -4.34 -6.31
CA LEU A 131 -1.22 -5.20 -5.23
C LEU A 131 -0.93 -4.50 -3.89
N TRP A 132 -1.96 -4.29 -3.07
CA TRP A 132 -1.86 -3.52 -1.84
C TRP A 132 -1.80 -4.42 -0.61
N TYR A 133 -0.66 -4.39 0.06
CA TYR A 133 -0.40 -5.12 1.29
C TYR A 133 -0.55 -4.21 2.51
N VAL A 134 -0.83 -4.82 3.67
CA VAL A 134 -0.86 -4.14 4.96
C VAL A 134 0.35 -4.56 5.78
N LEU A 135 1.06 -3.60 6.35
CA LEU A 135 2.07 -3.85 7.37
C LEU A 135 1.57 -3.32 8.71
N THR A 136 1.34 -4.22 9.66
CA THR A 136 1.03 -3.82 11.04
C THR A 136 2.28 -3.21 11.68
N SER A 137 2.13 -2.01 12.22
CA SER A 137 3.22 -1.21 12.78
C SER A 137 2.86 -0.67 14.17
N THR A 138 3.87 -0.33 14.97
CA THR A 138 3.67 0.37 16.25
C THR A 138 3.41 1.87 16.02
N GLY A 139 3.85 2.40 14.87
CA GLY A 139 3.78 3.82 14.53
C GLY A 139 4.87 4.69 15.18
N ASN A 140 5.88 4.05 15.77
CA ASN A 140 7.01 4.71 16.45
C ASN A 140 8.38 4.17 15.97
N GLU A 141 8.39 3.43 14.88
CA GLU A 141 9.62 2.90 14.29
C GLU A 141 10.54 4.04 13.86
N HIS A 142 11.84 3.83 13.99
CA HIS A 142 12.83 4.73 13.42
C HIS A 142 12.90 4.48 11.92
N LEU A 143 12.58 5.51 11.13
CA LEU A 143 12.55 5.44 9.69
C LEU A 143 13.87 5.91 9.10
N HIS A 144 14.30 5.26 8.03
CA HIS A 144 15.46 5.64 7.22
C HIS A 144 15.01 5.85 5.77
N PRO A 145 14.34 7.00 5.47
CA PRO A 145 13.79 7.24 4.15
C PRO A 145 14.87 7.36 3.07
N ASP A 146 14.61 6.81 1.89
CA ASP A 146 15.39 7.10 0.70
C ASP A 146 15.12 8.55 0.25
N THR A 147 16.10 9.41 0.44
CA THR A 147 16.01 10.84 0.11
C THR A 147 16.14 11.14 -1.39
N ASP A 148 16.53 10.15 -2.20
CA ASP A 148 16.59 10.29 -3.66
C ASP A 148 15.22 10.01 -4.30
N GLU A 149 14.32 9.31 -3.57
CA GLU A 149 12.97 8.99 -4.02
C GLU A 149 11.88 9.83 -3.35
N PHE A 150 12.11 10.29 -2.10
CA PHE A 150 11.08 10.94 -1.31
C PHE A 150 11.45 12.32 -0.79
N HIS A 151 10.53 13.28 -0.95
CA HIS A 151 10.63 14.59 -0.30
C HIS A 151 10.33 14.50 1.20
N ALA A 152 9.39 13.65 1.59
CA ALA A 152 8.98 13.48 2.98
C ALA A 152 8.35 12.10 3.22
N VAL A 153 8.38 11.68 4.50
CA VAL A 153 7.67 10.51 5.01
C VAL A 153 6.88 10.92 6.23
N ARG A 154 5.61 10.51 6.30
CA ARG A 154 4.73 10.98 7.37
C ARG A 154 3.68 9.95 7.74
N TRP A 155 3.43 9.85 9.06
CA TRP A 155 2.24 9.21 9.61
C TRP A 155 1.04 10.15 9.52
N TRP A 156 -0.02 9.71 8.87
CA TRP A 156 -1.26 10.43 8.67
C TRP A 156 -2.38 9.84 9.52
N THR A 157 -3.06 10.69 10.28
CA THR A 157 -4.32 10.31 10.93
C THR A 157 -5.46 10.27 9.91
N ARG A 158 -6.52 9.51 10.18
CA ARG A 158 -7.73 9.49 9.35
C ARG A 158 -8.35 10.88 9.20
N HIS A 159 -8.30 11.68 10.27
CA HIS A 159 -8.82 13.04 10.26
C HIS A 159 -8.03 13.95 9.31
N GLU A 160 -6.71 13.91 9.36
CA GLU A 160 -5.85 14.69 8.47
C GLU A 160 -6.06 14.31 7.00
N LEU A 161 -6.15 13.01 6.69
CA LEU A 161 -6.42 12.53 5.33
C LEU A 161 -7.75 13.04 4.79
N THR A 162 -8.82 13.03 5.60
CA THR A 162 -10.14 13.52 5.18
C THR A 162 -10.22 15.03 5.08
N ALA A 163 -9.36 15.77 5.77
CA ALA A 163 -9.29 17.23 5.72
C ALA A 163 -8.39 17.77 4.59
N ALA A 164 -7.50 16.93 4.05
CA ALA A 164 -6.58 17.33 2.97
C ALA A 164 -7.24 17.18 1.58
N ASP A 165 -6.65 17.86 0.58
CA ASP A 165 -7.08 17.68 -0.81
C ASP A 165 -6.77 16.25 -1.29
N PRO A 166 -7.79 15.46 -1.70
CA PRO A 166 -7.59 14.09 -2.15
C PRO A 166 -6.67 13.97 -3.37
N ASN A 167 -6.50 15.02 -4.16
CA ASN A 167 -5.60 15.03 -5.32
C ASN A 167 -4.11 14.98 -4.95
N HIS A 168 -3.78 15.23 -3.69
CA HIS A 168 -2.42 15.10 -3.18
C HIS A 168 -2.02 13.64 -2.86
N PHE A 169 -2.95 12.71 -2.96
CA PHE A 169 -2.72 11.31 -2.62
C PHE A 169 -2.85 10.39 -3.83
N ASP A 170 -2.42 9.12 -3.65
CA ASP A 170 -2.79 8.06 -4.58
C ASP A 170 -4.31 8.02 -4.77
N PRO A 171 -4.81 7.91 -6.02
CA PRO A 171 -6.25 7.96 -6.30
C PRO A 171 -7.06 6.84 -5.65
N HIS A 172 -6.40 5.77 -5.23
CA HIS A 172 -7.04 4.61 -4.61
C HIS A 172 -6.78 4.50 -3.10
N LEU A 173 -6.05 5.45 -2.49
CA LEU A 173 -5.77 5.42 -1.06
C LEU A 173 -7.05 5.31 -0.21
N PHE A 174 -8.05 6.12 -0.49
CA PHE A 174 -9.30 6.11 0.28
C PHE A 174 -10.10 4.81 0.09
N ARG A 175 -9.99 4.17 -1.07
CA ARG A 175 -10.57 2.84 -1.31
C ARG A 175 -9.82 1.75 -0.54
N PHE A 176 -8.49 1.83 -0.50
CA PHE A 176 -7.70 0.96 0.37
C PHE A 176 -8.15 1.10 1.83
N LEU A 177 -8.28 2.33 2.34
CA LEU A 177 -8.69 2.58 3.72
C LEU A 177 -10.08 2.00 4.01
N ALA A 178 -11.04 2.13 3.09
CA ALA A 178 -12.36 1.54 3.21
C ALA A 178 -12.29 0.00 3.21
N THR A 179 -11.50 -0.60 2.31
CA THR A 179 -11.30 -2.06 2.26
C THR A 179 -10.70 -2.59 3.56
N PHE A 180 -9.68 -1.90 4.07
CA PHE A 180 -9.02 -2.26 5.33
C PHE A 180 -9.99 -2.22 6.52
N ASP A 181 -10.83 -1.18 6.60
CA ASP A 181 -11.79 -1.02 7.69
C ASP A 181 -12.92 -2.08 7.63
N HIS A 182 -13.37 -2.48 6.43
CA HIS A 182 -14.34 -3.57 6.24
C HIS A 182 -13.78 -4.95 6.62
N GLY A 183 -12.50 -5.19 6.39
CA GLY A 183 -11.83 -6.45 6.72
C GLY A 183 -11.48 -6.62 8.21
N ARG A 184 -11.61 -5.58 9.02
CA ARG A 184 -11.35 -5.68 10.48
C ARG A 184 -12.55 -6.30 11.19
N PRO A 185 -12.34 -7.28 12.10
CA PRO A 185 -13.41 -7.74 12.98
C PRO A 185 -13.99 -6.56 13.78
N LEU A 186 -15.31 -6.49 13.91
CA LEU A 186 -16.04 -5.43 14.64
C LEU A 186 -15.67 -5.35 16.13
N ASP A 187 -14.89 -6.31 16.66
CA ASP A 187 -14.57 -6.46 18.08
C ASP A 187 -13.15 -6.02 18.46
N ALA A 188 -12.41 -5.30 17.63
CA ALA A 188 -11.14 -4.71 18.05
C ALA A 188 -11.42 -3.45 18.88
N PRO A 189 -11.27 -3.47 20.23
CA PRO A 189 -11.58 -2.33 21.05
C PRO A 189 -10.62 -1.18 20.72
N HIS A 190 -11.16 -0.03 20.34
CA HIS A 190 -10.43 1.21 20.43
C HIS A 190 -10.05 1.39 21.91
N ARG A 191 -8.80 1.12 22.27
CA ARG A 191 -8.28 1.55 23.57
C ARG A 191 -8.36 3.08 23.60
N ARG A 192 -9.44 3.61 24.15
CA ARG A 192 -9.48 5.00 24.59
C ARG A 192 -8.39 5.11 25.64
N THR A 193 -7.32 5.83 25.34
CA THR A 193 -6.39 6.31 26.36
C THR A 193 -7.21 7.17 27.30
N ALA A 194 -7.39 6.68 28.53
CA ALA A 194 -8.03 7.47 29.57
C ALA A 194 -7.18 8.73 29.80
N PRO A 195 -7.80 9.91 29.96
CA PRO A 195 -7.06 11.10 30.32
C PRO A 195 -6.39 10.90 31.69
N ASP A 196 -5.08 11.21 31.73
CA ASP A 196 -4.31 11.22 32.98
C ASP A 196 -5.07 12.00 34.05
N ARG A 197 -5.38 11.32 35.14
CA ARG A 197 -5.88 12.01 36.37
C ARG A 197 -4.72 12.79 36.97
N PRO A 198 -4.90 14.08 37.26
CA PRO A 198 -3.90 14.79 38.01
C PRO A 198 -3.78 14.15 39.40
N SER A 199 -2.55 13.80 39.79
CA SER A 199 -2.22 13.34 41.12
C SER A 199 -2.44 14.50 42.12
N ASN A 200 -3.52 14.41 42.88
CA ASN A 200 -3.69 15.24 44.10
C ASN A 200 -2.82 14.65 45.20
N SER A 201 -1.71 15.28 45.49
CA SER A 201 -0.99 15.07 46.76
C SER A 201 -1.68 15.88 47.83
N PRO A 202 -2.06 15.31 48.98
CA PRO A 202 -2.42 16.12 50.14
C PRO A 202 -1.13 16.54 50.84
N ASP A 203 -1.04 17.85 51.07
CA ASP A 203 -0.12 18.43 52.04
C ASP A 203 -0.50 17.95 53.45
N GLU A 204 0.48 17.44 54.17
CA GLU A 204 0.69 17.65 55.64
C GLU A 204 2.18 17.49 55.94
#